data_1e031a43d09a6850842d57f1a730e733
#
_entry.id   1e031a43d09a6850842d57f1a730e733
#
_cell.length_a   1.000
_cell.length_b   1.000
_cell.length_c   1.000
_cell.angle_alpha   90.00
_cell.angle_beta   90.00
_cell.angle_gamma   90.00
#
_symmetry.space_group_name_H-M   'P 1'
#
loop_
_entity.id
_entity.type
_entity.pdbx_description
1 polymer ?
#
loop_
_entity_poly.entity_id
_entity_poly.type
_entity_poly.pdbx_seq_one_letter_code
_entity_poly.pdbx_strand_id
1 'polypeptide(L)'
;WAWFRQCQLELMSAVPNVGMVTTGDAGSENFIHSPYKIKVGERLAYWALAKTYHRKGIQYSGPIYKSHRVKGNVVEIDFEHGEEGLTPENQNVKGFEIVGEDGVFRPAKAEIINGSSVVKVWNDSVNDPMEVRYCFRNYAQGELCNNAGLPASPFRIVIKKKPALMWIDAEANFERFSHKDSIDYYLNKIKTLGFTHAIVDIRPITGEVLYKSDFAPQMKEWKGAKAGDFDYLGYFIKKGHELGLEVHASLNVFCAGHNYFDRGMVYSGHPEWASMVYTPDKGIIPITEEKHKYGAMINPVNEEYRTHILNVLKEVVTKYPDIDGLMLDRVRYDGITADFSPLSREKFEAYTGKKLSKFPEDIFTWKKNADGKYVPQPGRYFPKWLEWRTKNITDFMALARKEVKAANPRVSFGTYTGAWYPSYYEVGVNFASKNYDPGKDFSWATPEYKNYGYAELLDLYATGNYYTDITIAEYKKTNRSIWNETDSQAQSGTWYCVEGSCRHLRHILKGNKFIGGILVDQFYDNPAKLSETIEMNLRRSDGLMVFDIVHIISKNLWKEVEEGMKNGGSL
;
A
#
# COMPACT_ATOMS: atom_id res chain seq x y z
N TRP A 1 -5.58 -24.69 11.73
CA TRP A 1 -5.41 -25.14 13.13
C TRP A 1 -4.41 -24.28 13.91
N ALA A 2 -3.34 -23.76 13.30
CA ALA A 2 -2.36 -22.92 14.01
C ALA A 2 -3.02 -21.67 14.63
N TRP A 3 -3.81 -20.93 13.86
CA TRP A 3 -4.58 -19.77 14.34
C TRP A 3 -5.55 -20.14 15.47
N PHE A 4 -6.24 -21.28 15.37
CA PHE A 4 -7.15 -21.74 16.41
C PHE A 4 -6.43 -21.98 17.74
N ARG A 5 -5.23 -22.59 17.71
CA ARG A 5 -4.42 -22.80 18.91
C ARG A 5 -3.93 -21.50 19.52
N GLN A 6 -3.60 -20.51 18.69
CA GLN A 6 -3.25 -19.17 19.18
C GLN A 6 -4.44 -18.48 19.86
N CYS A 7 -5.62 -18.52 19.24
CA CYS A 7 -6.84 -17.99 19.88
C CYS A 7 -7.13 -18.66 21.22
N GLN A 8 -6.91 -19.97 21.33
CA GLN A 8 -7.05 -20.68 22.61
C GLN A 8 -6.04 -20.17 23.67
N LEU A 9 -4.79 -19.88 23.27
CA LEU A 9 -3.78 -19.31 24.17
C LEU A 9 -4.17 -17.89 24.61
N GLU A 10 -4.60 -17.05 23.67
CA GLU A 10 -5.02 -15.67 23.94
C GLU A 10 -6.24 -15.60 24.86
N LEU A 11 -7.11 -16.63 24.83
CA LEU A 11 -8.28 -16.72 25.71
C LEU A 11 -7.92 -16.70 27.21
N MET A 12 -6.74 -17.22 27.57
CA MET A 12 -6.27 -17.21 28.96
C MET A 12 -6.04 -15.80 29.50
N SER A 13 -5.69 -14.84 28.62
CA SER A 13 -5.53 -13.44 28.99
C SER A 13 -6.85 -12.66 28.93
N ALA A 14 -7.80 -13.10 28.10
CA ALA A 14 -9.06 -12.41 27.85
C ALA A 14 -10.17 -12.79 28.84
N VAL A 15 -10.11 -14.01 29.43
CA VAL A 15 -11.17 -14.53 30.31
C VAL A 15 -10.56 -14.95 31.64
N PRO A 16 -11.07 -14.46 32.77
CA PRO A 16 -10.58 -14.86 34.09
C PRO A 16 -10.91 -16.34 34.40
N ASN A 17 -10.06 -16.98 35.19
CA ASN A 17 -10.20 -18.39 35.63
C ASN A 17 -10.20 -19.42 34.47
N VAL A 18 -9.52 -19.11 33.37
CA VAL A 18 -9.29 -20.04 32.26
C VAL A 18 -7.83 -20.49 32.25
N GLY A 19 -7.62 -21.78 31.99
CA GLY A 19 -6.31 -22.37 31.80
C GLY A 19 -6.26 -23.23 30.53
N MET A 20 -5.08 -23.39 29.96
CA MET A 20 -4.85 -24.22 28.77
C MET A 20 -3.63 -25.10 28.95
N VAL A 21 -3.67 -26.30 28.42
CA VAL A 21 -2.51 -27.20 28.35
C VAL A 21 -2.11 -27.42 26.88
N THR A 22 -0.82 -27.32 26.62
CA THR A 22 -0.27 -27.62 25.30
C THR A 22 -0.22 -29.12 25.07
N THR A 23 -0.69 -29.57 23.92
CA THR A 23 -0.80 -31.00 23.57
C THR A 23 -0.12 -31.35 22.24
N GLY A 24 0.74 -30.46 21.71
CA GLY A 24 1.41 -30.64 20.41
C GLY A 24 2.30 -31.89 20.36
N ASP A 25 2.91 -32.26 21.50
CA ASP A 25 3.73 -33.46 21.68
C ASP A 25 2.92 -34.72 21.99
N ALA A 26 1.63 -34.58 22.20
CA ALA A 26 0.69 -35.68 22.48
C ALA A 26 -0.23 -36.01 21.32
N GLY A 27 -0.11 -35.28 20.20
CA GLY A 27 -0.88 -35.48 18.95
C GLY A 27 -0.27 -36.50 18.01
N SER A 28 -0.98 -36.79 16.93
CA SER A 28 -0.52 -37.58 15.79
C SER A 28 -0.86 -36.88 14.48
N GLU A 29 0.03 -36.93 13.52
CA GLU A 29 -0.18 -36.30 12.20
C GLU A 29 -1.37 -36.88 11.44
N ASN A 30 -1.53 -38.18 11.52
CA ASN A 30 -2.47 -38.93 10.68
C ASN A 30 -3.65 -39.50 11.45
N PHE A 31 -3.74 -39.25 12.77
CA PHE A 31 -4.76 -39.86 13.59
C PHE A 31 -5.31 -38.90 14.66
N ILE A 32 -6.59 -38.58 14.56
CA ILE A 32 -7.26 -37.58 15.40
C ILE A 32 -7.39 -38.03 16.88
N HIS A 33 -7.44 -39.35 17.13
CA HIS A 33 -7.56 -39.91 18.46
C HIS A 33 -6.17 -40.28 19.02
N SER A 34 -5.50 -39.30 19.63
CA SER A 34 -4.18 -39.53 20.23
C SER A 34 -4.21 -40.63 21.27
N PRO A 35 -3.26 -41.57 21.28
CA PRO A 35 -3.10 -42.57 22.33
C PRO A 35 -2.52 -41.98 23.65
N TYR A 36 -1.93 -40.78 23.58
CA TYR A 36 -1.20 -40.17 24.72
C TYR A 36 -2.10 -39.31 25.63
N LYS A 37 -3.32 -39.77 25.92
CA LYS A 37 -4.31 -39.06 26.73
C LYS A 37 -3.87 -38.84 28.17
N ILE A 38 -3.01 -39.70 28.70
CA ILE A 38 -2.44 -39.58 30.06
C ILE A 38 -1.71 -38.23 30.20
N LYS A 39 -0.85 -37.86 29.24
CA LYS A 39 -0.14 -36.57 29.27
C LYS A 39 -1.10 -35.38 29.35
N VAL A 40 -2.21 -35.44 28.63
CA VAL A 40 -3.22 -34.37 28.67
C VAL A 40 -3.87 -34.30 30.05
N GLY A 41 -4.26 -35.45 30.63
CA GLY A 41 -4.86 -35.53 31.96
C GLY A 41 -3.93 -35.03 33.07
N GLU A 42 -2.67 -35.43 33.03
CA GLU A 42 -1.64 -34.97 33.99
C GLU A 42 -1.45 -33.47 33.96
N ARG A 43 -1.32 -32.86 32.75
CA ARG A 43 -1.19 -31.42 32.60
C ARG A 43 -2.41 -30.64 33.09
N LEU A 44 -3.61 -31.15 32.83
CA LEU A 44 -4.84 -30.57 33.39
C LEU A 44 -4.86 -30.67 34.91
N ALA A 45 -4.38 -31.79 35.49
CA ALA A 45 -4.25 -31.97 36.95
C ALA A 45 -3.24 -30.96 37.54
N TYR A 46 -2.10 -30.68 36.88
CA TYR A 46 -1.14 -29.66 37.33
C TYR A 46 -1.78 -28.27 37.39
N TRP A 47 -2.59 -27.90 36.39
CA TRP A 47 -3.37 -26.67 36.43
C TRP A 47 -4.32 -26.60 37.60
N ALA A 48 -5.11 -27.67 37.84
CA ALA A 48 -6.04 -27.73 38.96
C ALA A 48 -5.31 -27.64 40.31
N LEU A 49 -4.23 -28.41 40.47
CA LEU A 49 -3.43 -28.39 41.69
C LEU A 49 -2.84 -27.01 41.99
N ALA A 50 -2.27 -26.35 40.98
CA ALA A 50 -1.63 -25.05 41.16
C ALA A 50 -2.64 -23.90 41.33
N LYS A 51 -3.67 -23.84 40.47
CA LYS A 51 -4.57 -22.69 40.39
C LYS A 51 -5.86 -22.86 41.22
N THR A 52 -6.44 -24.04 41.26
CA THR A 52 -7.69 -24.28 42.00
C THR A 52 -7.41 -24.70 43.45
N TYR A 53 -6.44 -25.59 43.66
CA TYR A 53 -6.09 -26.09 44.98
C TYR A 53 -4.91 -25.36 45.63
N HIS A 54 -4.34 -24.35 44.97
CA HIS A 54 -3.27 -23.46 45.45
C HIS A 54 -2.04 -24.19 45.98
N ARG A 55 -1.70 -25.35 45.41
CA ARG A 55 -0.50 -26.11 45.77
C ARG A 55 0.73 -25.38 45.22
N LYS A 56 1.70 -25.09 46.10
CA LYS A 56 2.96 -24.44 45.76
C LYS A 56 3.95 -25.42 45.14
N GLY A 57 4.89 -24.90 44.31
CA GLY A 57 5.98 -25.68 43.73
C GLY A 57 5.57 -26.57 42.54
N ILE A 58 4.37 -26.42 42.01
CA ILE A 58 3.91 -27.17 40.83
C ILE A 58 4.07 -26.29 39.59
N GLN A 59 4.91 -26.72 38.66
CA GLN A 59 4.93 -26.16 37.31
C GLN A 59 3.74 -26.71 36.53
N TYR A 60 2.84 -25.84 36.13
CA TYR A 60 1.53 -26.20 35.54
C TYR A 60 1.40 -25.79 34.08
N SER A 61 2.30 -24.93 33.57
CA SER A 61 2.32 -24.46 32.16
C SER A 61 3.71 -24.67 31.55
N GLY A 62 3.75 -24.96 30.26
CA GLY A 62 4.96 -24.83 29.48
C GLY A 62 5.28 -23.37 29.14
N PRO A 63 6.38 -23.09 28.47
CA PRO A 63 6.79 -21.74 28.10
C PRO A 63 5.71 -21.01 27.29
N ILE A 64 5.39 -19.78 27.66
CA ILE A 64 4.47 -18.88 26.97
C ILE A 64 5.26 -17.63 26.58
N TYR A 65 5.11 -17.16 25.34
CA TYR A 65 5.71 -15.91 24.88
C TYR A 65 5.36 -14.76 25.82
N LYS A 66 6.37 -14.02 26.26
CA LYS A 66 6.24 -12.86 27.15
C LYS A 66 6.62 -11.55 26.45
N SER A 67 7.84 -11.52 25.92
CA SER A 67 8.36 -10.32 25.24
C SER A 67 9.48 -10.69 24.26
N HIS A 68 9.89 -9.74 23.44
CA HIS A 68 11.04 -9.93 22.56
C HIS A 68 11.88 -8.66 22.44
N ARG A 69 13.15 -8.83 22.02
CA ARG A 69 14.05 -7.76 21.63
C ARG A 69 14.78 -8.15 20.35
N VAL A 70 14.97 -7.18 19.45
CA VAL A 70 15.71 -7.38 18.20
C VAL A 70 17.12 -6.79 18.33
N LYS A 71 18.12 -7.59 17.98
CA LYS A 71 19.53 -7.19 17.95
C LYS A 71 20.12 -7.55 16.57
N GLY A 72 20.13 -6.60 15.65
CA GLY A 72 20.48 -6.87 14.25
C GLY A 72 19.47 -7.84 13.62
N ASN A 73 19.95 -8.98 13.12
CA ASN A 73 19.12 -10.03 12.56
C ASN A 73 18.66 -11.10 13.57
N VAL A 74 18.98 -10.95 14.85
CA VAL A 74 18.64 -11.89 15.93
C VAL A 74 17.45 -11.37 16.73
N VAL A 75 16.45 -12.22 16.94
CA VAL A 75 15.30 -11.96 17.81
C VAL A 75 15.49 -12.73 19.11
N GLU A 76 15.67 -12.03 20.23
CA GLU A 76 15.69 -12.61 21.57
C GLU A 76 14.27 -12.65 22.11
N ILE A 77 13.75 -13.84 22.40
CA ILE A 77 12.38 -14.08 22.85
C ILE A 77 12.41 -14.57 24.30
N ASP A 78 11.77 -13.82 25.19
CA ASP A 78 11.63 -14.15 26.61
C ASP A 78 10.30 -14.87 26.87
N PHE A 79 10.31 -15.88 27.75
CA PHE A 79 9.17 -16.73 28.04
C PHE A 79 8.79 -16.70 29.53
N GLU A 80 7.49 -16.59 29.81
CA GLU A 80 6.92 -16.97 31.10
C GLU A 80 6.96 -18.49 31.27
N HIS A 81 7.00 -18.97 32.49
CA HIS A 81 7.12 -20.40 32.86
C HIS A 81 8.41 -21.06 32.34
N GLY A 82 9.42 -20.23 32.01
CA GLY A 82 10.77 -20.65 31.63
C GLY A 82 11.83 -20.22 32.65
N GLU A 83 11.46 -19.62 33.77
CA GLU A 83 12.35 -19.02 34.76
C GLU A 83 13.30 -20.02 35.42
N GLU A 84 12.89 -21.28 35.51
CA GLU A 84 13.72 -22.37 36.04
C GLU A 84 14.58 -23.04 34.94
N GLY A 85 14.56 -22.50 33.72
CA GLY A 85 15.31 -22.96 32.55
C GLY A 85 14.43 -23.57 31.47
N LEU A 86 14.98 -23.54 30.26
CA LEU A 86 14.38 -24.07 29.04
C LEU A 86 15.19 -25.26 28.51
N THR A 87 14.55 -26.16 27.80
CA THR A 87 15.17 -27.32 27.15
C THR A 87 14.70 -27.41 25.67
N PRO A 88 15.52 -28.01 24.75
CA PRO A 88 16.85 -28.63 24.95
C PRO A 88 17.98 -27.58 24.96
N GLU A 89 18.89 -27.71 25.91
CA GLU A 89 20.07 -26.86 26.01
C GLU A 89 21.17 -27.24 25.01
N ASN A 90 21.99 -26.23 24.62
CA ASN A 90 23.21 -26.41 23.82
C ASN A 90 23.00 -27.05 22.44
N GLN A 91 21.82 -26.94 21.86
CA GLN A 91 21.49 -27.40 20.52
C GLN A 91 20.46 -26.48 19.85
N ASN A 92 20.36 -26.61 18.52
CA ASN A 92 19.34 -25.86 17.78
C ASN A 92 17.93 -26.39 18.11
N VAL A 93 17.10 -25.49 18.65
CA VAL A 93 15.69 -25.80 19.01
C VAL A 93 14.83 -25.76 17.75
N LYS A 94 14.26 -26.90 17.36
CA LYS A 94 13.42 -27.00 16.17
C LYS A 94 12.03 -26.43 16.40
N GLY A 95 11.38 -26.03 15.30
CA GLY A 95 10.00 -25.53 15.29
C GLY A 95 9.89 -24.03 15.04
N PHE A 96 10.99 -23.28 15.04
CA PHE A 96 10.99 -21.87 14.72
C PHE A 96 11.07 -21.58 13.22
N GLU A 97 10.32 -20.58 12.80
CA GLU A 97 10.36 -19.98 11.47
C GLU A 97 10.46 -18.46 11.63
N ILE A 98 11.19 -17.83 10.72
CA ILE A 98 11.40 -16.39 10.67
C ILE A 98 11.17 -15.87 9.25
N VAL A 99 10.63 -14.66 9.14
CA VAL A 99 10.39 -13.99 7.86
C VAL A 99 10.97 -12.58 7.90
N GLY A 100 11.57 -12.19 6.79
CA GLY A 100 11.97 -10.80 6.52
C GLY A 100 10.94 -10.06 5.69
N GLU A 101 11.36 -8.93 5.11
CA GLU A 101 10.52 -8.07 4.28
C GLU A 101 9.95 -8.77 3.03
N ASP A 102 10.60 -9.81 2.52
CA ASP A 102 10.16 -10.57 1.36
C ASP A 102 8.91 -11.45 1.59
N GLY A 103 8.44 -11.54 2.83
CA GLY A 103 7.26 -12.31 3.21
C GLY A 103 7.42 -13.83 3.11
N VAL A 104 8.65 -14.34 2.93
CA VAL A 104 8.93 -15.77 2.80
C VAL A 104 9.41 -16.34 4.13
N PHE A 105 8.59 -17.21 4.75
CA PHE A 105 8.98 -17.90 5.97
C PHE A 105 10.07 -18.94 5.71
N ARG A 106 11.12 -18.87 6.51
CA ARG A 106 12.28 -19.77 6.46
C ARG A 106 12.44 -20.47 7.81
N PRO A 107 12.91 -21.73 7.83
CA PRO A 107 13.33 -22.35 9.09
C PRO A 107 14.36 -21.45 9.78
N ALA A 108 14.18 -21.20 11.06
CA ALA A 108 15.10 -20.40 11.86
C ALA A 108 16.05 -21.28 12.67
N LYS A 109 17.27 -20.80 12.87
CA LYS A 109 18.15 -21.27 13.93
C LYS A 109 17.63 -20.71 15.25
N ALA A 110 17.61 -21.53 16.30
CA ALA A 110 17.16 -21.10 17.63
C ALA A 110 18.02 -21.73 18.72
N GLU A 111 18.52 -20.90 19.63
CA GLU A 111 19.39 -21.32 20.74
C GLU A 111 18.89 -20.72 22.06
N ILE A 112 18.81 -21.54 23.09
CA ILE A 112 18.50 -21.09 24.45
C ILE A 112 19.73 -20.42 25.04
N ILE A 113 19.55 -19.25 25.66
CA ILE A 113 20.59 -18.64 26.49
C ILE A 113 20.63 -19.43 27.80
N ASN A 114 21.73 -20.14 28.03
CA ASN A 114 21.90 -21.02 29.21
C ASN A 114 21.50 -20.34 30.51
N GLY A 115 20.71 -21.04 31.31
CA GLY A 115 20.22 -20.55 32.61
C GLY A 115 19.23 -19.41 32.54
N SER A 116 18.59 -19.18 31.39
CA SER A 116 17.60 -18.13 31.24
C SER A 116 16.31 -18.62 30.56
N SER A 117 15.28 -17.79 30.60
CA SER A 117 14.01 -17.97 29.90
C SER A 117 14.03 -17.46 28.45
N VAL A 118 15.23 -17.19 27.87
CA VAL A 118 15.38 -16.50 26.58
C VAL A 118 15.89 -17.43 25.50
N VAL A 119 15.23 -17.40 24.34
CA VAL A 119 15.65 -18.07 23.11
C VAL A 119 16.08 -17.03 22.07
N LYS A 120 17.26 -17.17 21.49
CA LYS A 120 17.72 -16.42 20.31
C LYS A 120 17.23 -17.10 19.06
N VAL A 121 16.61 -16.36 18.14
CA VAL A 121 16.06 -16.87 16.89
C VAL A 121 16.57 -16.03 15.74
N TRP A 122 17.13 -16.67 14.68
CA TRP A 122 17.63 -15.96 13.48
C TRP A 122 17.71 -16.88 12.25
N ASN A 123 17.89 -16.28 11.10
CA ASN A 123 18.27 -16.95 9.86
C ASN A 123 19.25 -16.04 9.11
N ASP A 124 20.35 -16.61 8.60
CA ASP A 124 21.43 -15.84 7.96
C ASP A 124 20.98 -15.09 6.69
N SER A 125 19.86 -15.52 6.08
CA SER A 125 19.26 -14.87 4.91
C SER A 125 18.21 -13.79 5.26
N VAL A 126 17.97 -13.54 6.55
CA VAL A 126 16.98 -12.57 7.04
C VAL A 126 17.71 -11.50 7.84
N ASN A 127 18.02 -10.37 7.21
CA ASN A 127 18.74 -9.28 7.88
C ASN A 127 17.84 -8.42 8.75
N ASP A 128 16.57 -8.26 8.37
CA ASP A 128 15.57 -7.47 9.09
C ASP A 128 14.33 -8.33 9.37
N PRO A 129 14.24 -8.92 10.57
CA PRO A 129 13.15 -9.81 10.92
C PRO A 129 11.84 -9.03 11.09
N MET A 130 10.78 -9.50 10.42
CA MET A 130 9.43 -8.93 10.49
C MET A 130 8.49 -9.74 11.37
N GLU A 131 8.67 -11.08 11.39
CA GLU A 131 7.84 -11.98 12.18
C GLU A 131 8.62 -13.25 12.55
N VAL A 132 8.34 -13.80 13.73
CA VAL A 132 8.80 -15.12 14.16
C VAL A 132 7.59 -15.98 14.51
N ARG A 133 7.67 -17.25 14.13
CA ARG A 133 6.67 -18.27 14.47
C ARG A 133 7.32 -19.46 15.13
N TYR A 134 6.59 -20.09 16.07
CA TYR A 134 6.96 -21.36 16.64
C TYR A 134 5.83 -22.37 16.44
N CYS A 135 6.12 -23.50 15.80
CA CYS A 135 5.17 -24.59 15.50
C CYS A 135 3.83 -24.11 14.90
N PHE A 136 3.87 -23.04 14.09
CA PHE A 136 2.67 -22.36 13.57
C PHE A 136 2.18 -23.01 12.27
N ARG A 137 1.92 -24.33 12.31
CA ARG A 137 1.42 -25.17 11.20
C ARG A 137 0.26 -26.02 11.66
N ASN A 138 -0.44 -26.67 10.74
CA ASN A 138 -1.54 -27.58 11.08
C ASN A 138 -1.08 -28.72 11.97
N TYR A 139 0.06 -29.34 11.63
CA TYR A 139 0.79 -30.28 12.47
C TYR A 139 2.26 -29.84 12.55
N ALA A 140 2.79 -29.77 13.75
CA ALA A 140 4.21 -29.54 13.99
C ALA A 140 4.56 -30.06 15.40
N GLN A 141 5.64 -30.77 15.50
CA GLN A 141 6.26 -31.14 16.77
C GLN A 141 7.37 -30.15 17.09
N GLY A 142 7.26 -29.48 18.24
CA GLY A 142 8.27 -28.57 18.76
C GLY A 142 9.09 -29.23 19.85
N GLU A 143 10.31 -28.75 20.02
CA GLU A 143 11.24 -29.26 21.00
C GLU A 143 11.36 -28.37 22.25
N LEU A 144 10.87 -27.11 22.18
CA LEU A 144 10.96 -26.16 23.29
C LEU A 144 10.06 -26.59 24.47
N CYS A 145 10.68 -26.88 25.58
CA CYS A 145 10.00 -27.18 26.87
C CYS A 145 10.64 -26.37 28.01
N ASN A 146 9.98 -26.31 29.16
CA ASN A 146 10.66 -25.93 30.39
C ASN A 146 11.33 -27.14 31.05
N ASN A 147 12.05 -26.93 32.15
CA ASN A 147 12.75 -28.00 32.88
C ASN A 147 11.81 -29.04 33.50
N ALA A 148 10.51 -28.77 33.64
CA ALA A 148 9.51 -29.76 34.01
C ALA A 148 9.02 -30.63 32.83
N GLY A 149 9.57 -30.44 31.63
CA GLY A 149 9.18 -31.18 30.43
C GLY A 149 7.83 -30.75 29.85
N LEU A 150 7.31 -29.58 30.22
CA LEU A 150 6.07 -29.05 29.67
C LEU A 150 6.37 -28.25 28.39
N PRO A 151 5.73 -28.59 27.25
CA PRO A 151 6.05 -27.99 25.96
C PRO A 151 5.51 -26.57 25.82
N ALA A 152 6.25 -25.73 25.06
CA ALA A 152 5.80 -24.42 24.69
C ALA A 152 4.58 -24.48 23.77
N SER A 153 3.67 -23.55 23.96
CA SER A 153 2.52 -23.38 23.07
C SER A 153 2.97 -22.81 21.71
N PRO A 154 2.35 -23.21 20.59
CA PRO A 154 2.57 -22.54 19.32
C PRO A 154 2.20 -21.06 19.42
N PHE A 155 3.03 -20.20 18.83
CA PHE A 155 2.82 -18.75 18.85
C PHE A 155 3.33 -18.08 17.57
N ARG A 156 2.92 -16.83 17.40
CA ARG A 156 3.36 -15.90 16.38
C ARG A 156 3.71 -14.56 17.01
N ILE A 157 4.83 -13.99 16.63
CA ILE A 157 5.29 -12.68 17.07
C ILE A 157 5.43 -11.79 15.85
N VAL A 158 4.66 -10.71 15.77
CA VAL A 158 4.85 -9.64 14.79
C VAL A 158 5.85 -8.65 15.38
N ILE A 159 7.03 -8.55 14.78
CA ILE A 159 8.14 -7.70 15.23
C ILE A 159 7.98 -6.29 14.70
N LYS A 160 7.73 -6.18 13.38
CA LYS A 160 7.49 -4.90 12.72
C LYS A 160 6.18 -4.97 11.96
N LYS A 161 5.29 -4.03 12.24
CA LYS A 161 4.09 -3.86 11.44
C LYS A 161 4.46 -3.22 10.11
N LYS A 162 3.94 -3.77 9.02
CA LYS A 162 4.05 -3.12 7.70
C LYS A 162 3.24 -1.83 7.70
N PRO A 163 3.68 -0.79 6.96
CA PRO A 163 2.87 0.40 6.76
C PRO A 163 1.46 0.05 6.28
N ALA A 164 0.45 0.60 6.92
CA ALA A 164 -0.94 0.50 6.51
C ALA A 164 -1.53 1.90 6.42
N LEU A 165 -1.90 2.30 5.21
CA LEU A 165 -2.28 3.65 4.83
C LEU A 165 -3.79 3.72 4.62
N MET A 166 -4.48 4.62 5.31
CA MET A 166 -5.88 4.96 5.05
C MET A 166 -5.93 6.24 4.24
N TRP A 167 -6.51 6.16 3.03
CA TRP A 167 -6.72 7.35 2.20
C TRP A 167 -8.01 8.06 2.59
N ILE A 168 -7.96 9.38 2.60
CA ILE A 168 -9.07 10.28 2.92
C ILE A 168 -9.20 11.26 1.75
N ASP A 169 -10.04 10.90 0.77
CA ASP A 169 -10.33 11.74 -0.40
C ASP A 169 -11.01 13.05 0.02
N ALA A 170 -10.56 14.17 -0.54
CA ALA A 170 -11.02 15.49 -0.15
C ALA A 170 -12.50 15.73 -0.49
N GLU A 171 -12.92 15.35 -1.71
CA GLU A 171 -14.26 15.66 -2.21
C GLU A 171 -15.32 14.74 -1.61
N ALA A 172 -15.01 13.44 -1.55
CA ALA A 172 -15.94 12.43 -1.02
C ALA A 172 -16.17 12.55 0.49
N ASN A 173 -15.20 13.10 1.20
CA ASN A 173 -15.26 13.24 2.67
C ASN A 173 -15.36 14.69 3.14
N PHE A 174 -15.56 15.67 2.26
CA PHE A 174 -15.48 17.09 2.57
C PHE A 174 -16.39 17.49 3.75
N GLU A 175 -17.68 17.20 3.68
CA GLU A 175 -18.64 17.53 4.73
C GLU A 175 -18.26 16.87 6.06
N ARG A 176 -17.92 15.57 6.02
CA ARG A 176 -17.60 14.79 7.22
C ARG A 176 -16.39 15.35 7.96
N PHE A 177 -15.31 15.62 7.27
CA PHE A 177 -14.08 16.10 7.91
C PHE A 177 -14.00 17.63 8.02
N SER A 178 -15.07 18.36 7.69
CA SER A 178 -15.27 19.75 8.10
C SER A 178 -15.59 19.90 9.60
N HIS A 179 -15.65 18.78 10.35
CA HIS A 179 -15.94 18.74 11.78
C HIS A 179 -14.82 18.03 12.55
N LYS A 180 -14.26 18.68 13.57
CA LYS A 180 -13.16 18.14 14.39
C LYS A 180 -13.52 16.82 15.07
N ASP A 181 -14.74 16.70 15.60
CA ASP A 181 -15.20 15.49 16.27
C ASP A 181 -15.20 14.28 15.32
N SER A 182 -15.52 14.49 14.05
CA SER A 182 -15.43 13.44 13.02
C SER A 182 -13.97 13.04 12.76
N ILE A 183 -13.07 14.00 12.67
CA ILE A 183 -11.63 13.73 12.51
C ILE A 183 -11.13 12.89 13.69
N ASP A 184 -11.44 13.30 14.92
CA ASP A 184 -11.07 12.59 16.14
C ASP A 184 -11.60 11.17 16.15
N TYR A 185 -12.89 10.98 15.86
CA TYR A 185 -13.51 9.68 15.83
C TYR A 185 -12.87 8.73 14.80
N TYR A 186 -12.70 9.18 13.55
CA TYR A 186 -12.23 8.31 12.49
C TYR A 186 -10.72 8.05 12.57
N LEU A 187 -9.90 9.01 13.01
CA LEU A 187 -8.48 8.75 13.27
C LEU A 187 -8.28 7.72 14.40
N ASN A 188 -9.05 7.82 15.49
CA ASN A 188 -9.07 6.78 16.51
C ASN A 188 -9.50 5.43 15.93
N LYS A 189 -10.54 5.40 15.11
CA LYS A 189 -11.06 4.16 14.51
C LYS A 189 -10.01 3.47 13.64
N ILE A 190 -9.35 4.19 12.72
CA ILE A 190 -8.32 3.59 11.87
C ILE A 190 -7.10 3.16 12.69
N LYS A 191 -6.72 3.92 13.73
CA LYS A 191 -5.63 3.51 14.64
C LYS A 191 -5.93 2.19 15.33
N THR A 192 -7.14 2.02 15.87
CA THR A 192 -7.55 0.76 16.52
C THR A 192 -7.59 -0.43 15.57
N LEU A 193 -7.74 -0.18 14.27
CA LEU A 193 -7.68 -1.18 13.20
C LEU A 193 -6.26 -1.45 12.67
N GLY A 194 -5.23 -0.92 13.33
CA GLY A 194 -3.83 -1.20 13.00
C GLY A 194 -3.26 -0.36 11.86
N PHE A 195 -3.98 0.64 11.35
CA PHE A 195 -3.40 1.60 10.40
C PHE A 195 -2.30 2.40 11.08
N THR A 196 -1.29 2.73 10.29
CA THR A 196 -0.10 3.45 10.73
C THR A 196 -0.01 4.85 10.13
N HIS A 197 -0.72 5.08 9.02
CA HIS A 197 -0.68 6.35 8.29
C HIS A 197 -2.09 6.82 7.91
N ALA A 198 -2.31 8.13 7.95
CA ALA A 198 -3.43 8.80 7.32
C ALA A 198 -2.93 9.59 6.10
N ILE A 199 -3.44 9.26 4.91
CA ILE A 199 -3.16 10.00 3.68
C ILE A 199 -4.31 10.97 3.46
N VAL A 200 -4.08 12.24 3.76
CA VAL A 200 -5.11 13.29 3.76
C VAL A 200 -5.01 14.06 2.45
N ASP A 201 -6.01 13.93 1.58
CA ASP A 201 -6.07 14.72 0.35
C ASP A 201 -6.41 16.17 0.70
N ILE A 202 -5.50 17.08 0.39
CA ILE A 202 -5.61 18.51 0.67
C ILE A 202 -5.70 19.36 -0.60
N ARG A 203 -5.54 18.74 -1.77
CA ARG A 203 -5.66 19.40 -3.06
C ARG A 203 -6.38 18.47 -4.03
N PRO A 204 -7.74 18.53 -4.04
CA PRO A 204 -8.56 17.76 -4.94
C PRO A 204 -8.34 18.13 -6.41
N ILE A 205 -9.04 17.46 -7.31
CA ILE A 205 -8.89 17.66 -8.76
C ILE A 205 -9.23 19.07 -9.25
N THR A 206 -10.00 19.85 -8.48
CA THR A 206 -10.30 21.25 -8.80
C THR A 206 -9.07 22.16 -8.80
N GLY A 207 -7.99 21.73 -8.13
CA GLY A 207 -6.79 22.55 -7.91
C GLY A 207 -6.90 23.52 -6.73
N GLU A 208 -8.09 23.66 -6.12
CA GLU A 208 -8.28 24.33 -4.85
C GLU A 208 -7.61 23.53 -3.72
N VAL A 209 -7.36 24.15 -2.56
CA VAL A 209 -6.70 23.50 -1.42
C VAL A 209 -7.55 23.61 -0.14
N LEU A 210 -7.38 22.63 0.79
CA LEU A 210 -8.11 22.59 2.06
C LEU A 210 -7.35 23.28 3.22
N TYR A 211 -6.41 24.13 2.89
CA TYR A 211 -5.67 24.96 3.87
C TYR A 211 -5.54 26.38 3.32
N LYS A 212 -5.13 27.33 4.15
CA LYS A 212 -4.87 28.70 3.71
C LYS A 212 -3.56 28.77 2.94
N SER A 213 -3.62 28.93 1.63
CA SER A 213 -2.48 28.99 0.70
C SER A 213 -2.26 30.40 0.16
N ASP A 214 -0.99 30.71 -0.16
CA ASP A 214 -0.60 31.92 -0.87
C ASP A 214 -0.57 31.70 -2.39
N PHE A 215 -0.67 30.46 -2.85
CA PHE A 215 -0.52 30.08 -4.28
C PHE A 215 -1.82 29.54 -4.89
N ALA A 216 -2.72 28.95 -4.11
CA ALA A 216 -3.94 28.33 -4.63
C ALA A 216 -5.19 28.81 -3.87
N PRO A 217 -6.35 28.90 -4.54
CA PRO A 217 -7.60 29.26 -3.87
C PRO A 217 -8.00 28.19 -2.84
N GLN A 218 -8.53 28.65 -1.71
CA GLN A 218 -9.02 27.74 -0.68
C GLN A 218 -10.43 27.23 -1.04
N MET A 219 -10.63 25.91 -0.97
CA MET A 219 -11.94 25.27 -1.08
C MET A 219 -12.75 25.52 0.19
N LYS A 220 -13.67 26.49 0.14
CA LYS A 220 -14.50 26.90 1.29
C LYS A 220 -15.83 26.18 1.35
N GLU A 221 -16.23 25.53 0.28
CA GLU A 221 -17.47 24.77 0.19
C GLU A 221 -17.36 23.68 -0.87
N TRP A 222 -18.12 22.60 -0.71
CA TRP A 222 -18.28 21.54 -1.68
C TRP A 222 -19.68 20.95 -1.61
N LYS A 223 -20.40 20.93 -2.74
CA LYS A 223 -21.78 20.40 -2.85
C LYS A 223 -22.74 20.90 -1.76
N GLY A 224 -22.61 22.18 -1.38
CA GLY A 224 -23.43 22.81 -0.35
C GLY A 224 -22.92 22.67 1.08
N ALA A 225 -21.99 21.80 1.36
CA ALA A 225 -21.30 21.73 2.64
C ALA A 225 -20.23 22.81 2.74
N LYS A 226 -20.08 23.43 3.92
CA LYS A 226 -19.05 24.45 4.18
C LYS A 226 -17.84 23.84 4.89
N ALA A 227 -16.65 24.33 4.55
CA ALA A 227 -15.43 23.99 5.27
C ALA A 227 -15.53 24.42 6.75
N GLY A 228 -14.93 23.63 7.64
CA GLY A 228 -14.82 23.97 9.05
C GLY A 228 -13.95 25.22 9.27
N ASP A 229 -14.28 26.01 10.29
CA ASP A 229 -13.49 27.19 10.68
C ASP A 229 -12.29 26.79 11.56
N PHE A 230 -11.37 26.03 10.97
CA PHE A 230 -10.12 25.62 11.60
C PHE A 230 -9.07 25.27 10.55
N ASP A 231 -7.80 25.21 10.97
CA ASP A 231 -6.72 24.72 10.13
C ASP A 231 -6.85 23.20 9.91
N TYR A 232 -7.41 22.83 8.76
CA TYR A 232 -7.75 21.45 8.39
C TYR A 232 -6.53 20.52 8.48
N LEU A 233 -5.45 20.83 7.74
CA LEU A 233 -4.25 19.98 7.71
C LEU A 233 -3.51 20.00 9.05
N GLY A 234 -3.37 21.17 9.67
CA GLY A 234 -2.73 21.28 10.99
C GLY A 234 -3.46 20.47 12.06
N TYR A 235 -4.80 20.40 12.00
CA TYR A 235 -5.57 19.58 12.93
C TYR A 235 -5.37 18.07 12.69
N PHE A 236 -5.34 17.61 11.44
CA PHE A 236 -5.03 16.22 11.11
C PHE A 236 -3.63 15.81 11.59
N ILE A 237 -2.63 16.66 11.37
CA ILE A 237 -1.24 16.41 11.83
C ILE A 237 -1.21 16.27 13.35
N LYS A 238 -1.73 17.27 14.06
CA LYS A 238 -1.78 17.26 15.51
C LYS A 238 -2.45 16.00 16.06
N LYS A 239 -3.67 15.72 15.58
CA LYS A 239 -4.46 14.59 16.09
C LYS A 239 -3.88 13.24 15.69
N GLY A 240 -3.37 13.12 14.47
CA GLY A 240 -2.67 11.93 14.00
C GLY A 240 -1.47 11.60 14.87
N HIS A 241 -0.61 12.58 15.17
CA HIS A 241 0.56 12.41 16.02
C HIS A 241 0.19 12.07 17.48
N GLU A 242 -0.86 12.68 18.04
CA GLU A 242 -1.38 12.30 19.36
C GLU A 242 -1.74 10.81 19.44
N LEU A 243 -2.18 10.22 18.33
CA LEU A 243 -2.55 8.81 18.20
C LEU A 243 -1.39 7.92 17.72
N GLY A 244 -0.21 8.49 17.42
CA GLY A 244 0.92 7.78 16.83
C GLY A 244 0.65 7.28 15.40
N LEU A 245 -0.06 8.07 14.60
CA LEU A 245 -0.20 7.92 13.15
C LEU A 245 0.74 8.90 12.46
N GLU A 246 1.39 8.46 11.38
CA GLU A 246 2.00 9.38 10.43
C GLU A 246 0.93 10.03 9.56
N VAL A 247 1.06 11.33 9.28
CA VAL A 247 0.12 12.08 8.44
C VAL A 247 0.82 12.58 7.20
N HIS A 248 0.36 12.11 6.05
CA HIS A 248 0.86 12.49 4.73
C HIS A 248 -0.19 13.32 3.99
N ALA A 249 0.21 14.44 3.41
CA ALA A 249 -0.67 15.22 2.56
C ALA A 249 -0.71 14.63 1.14
N SER A 250 -1.90 14.35 0.61
CA SER A 250 -2.08 14.02 -0.80
C SER A 250 -2.43 15.26 -1.62
N LEU A 251 -1.88 15.33 -2.84
CA LEU A 251 -2.14 16.40 -3.78
C LEU A 251 -2.27 15.84 -5.20
N ASN A 252 -3.37 16.21 -5.88
CA ASN A 252 -3.55 15.97 -7.32
C ASN A 252 -2.69 16.95 -8.11
N VAL A 253 -1.55 16.49 -8.68
CA VAL A 253 -0.51 17.37 -9.23
C VAL A 253 -0.90 17.97 -10.56
N PHE A 254 -1.11 17.16 -11.61
CA PHE A 254 -1.45 17.65 -12.95
C PHE A 254 -2.96 17.59 -13.23
N CYS A 255 -3.75 18.03 -12.24
CA CYS A 255 -5.19 18.22 -12.38
C CYS A 255 -5.61 19.52 -11.65
N ALA A 256 -6.41 20.36 -12.31
CA ALA A 256 -6.86 21.63 -11.75
C ALA A 256 -8.26 22.04 -12.24
N GLY A 257 -9.11 21.05 -12.51
CA GLY A 257 -10.51 21.27 -12.85
C GLY A 257 -11.35 20.01 -12.71
N HIS A 258 -12.62 20.17 -12.36
CA HIS A 258 -13.62 19.12 -12.28
C HIS A 258 -14.66 19.34 -13.40
N ASN A 259 -14.60 18.52 -14.47
CA ASN A 259 -15.37 18.71 -15.69
C ASN A 259 -16.91 18.56 -15.51
N TYR A 260 -17.37 17.79 -14.51
CA TYR A 260 -18.81 17.62 -14.28
C TYR A 260 -19.44 18.83 -13.61
N PHE A 261 -18.64 19.67 -12.94
CA PHE A 261 -19.12 20.86 -12.21
C PHE A 261 -18.60 22.17 -12.82
N ASP A 262 -17.81 22.12 -13.89
CA ASP A 262 -17.15 23.28 -14.50
C ASP A 262 -16.45 24.15 -13.45
N ARG A 263 -15.76 23.48 -12.49
CA ARG A 263 -15.15 24.10 -11.33
C ARG A 263 -13.65 23.84 -11.29
N GLY A 264 -12.92 24.80 -10.75
CA GLY A 264 -11.48 24.73 -10.55
C GLY A 264 -10.72 25.77 -11.34
N MET A 265 -9.39 25.75 -11.21
CA MET A 265 -8.51 26.81 -11.71
C MET A 265 -8.58 26.97 -13.22
N VAL A 266 -8.72 25.88 -13.98
CA VAL A 266 -8.85 25.95 -15.46
C VAL A 266 -10.21 26.50 -15.93
N TYR A 267 -11.20 26.59 -15.03
CA TYR A 267 -12.50 27.19 -15.33
C TYR A 267 -12.62 28.62 -14.84
N SER A 268 -11.79 29.05 -13.88
CA SER A 268 -11.94 30.33 -13.19
C SER A 268 -10.75 31.28 -13.27
N GLY A 269 -9.71 30.97 -14.02
CA GLY A 269 -8.55 31.84 -14.08
C GLY A 269 -7.45 31.42 -15.05
N HIS A 270 -7.30 30.12 -15.31
CA HIS A 270 -6.18 29.58 -16.06
C HIS A 270 -6.60 28.54 -17.11
N PRO A 271 -7.49 28.89 -18.07
CA PRO A 271 -7.91 27.94 -19.12
C PRO A 271 -6.74 27.47 -20.00
N GLU A 272 -5.68 28.28 -20.14
CA GLU A 272 -4.47 28.00 -20.90
C GLU A 272 -3.61 26.86 -20.30
N TRP A 273 -3.85 26.47 -19.05
CA TRP A 273 -3.16 25.34 -18.42
C TRP A 273 -3.75 23.98 -18.82
N ALA A 274 -5.03 23.97 -19.23
CA ALA A 274 -5.73 22.73 -19.56
C ALA A 274 -5.04 21.98 -20.71
N SER A 275 -4.96 20.64 -20.58
CA SER A 275 -4.45 19.79 -21.65
C SER A 275 -5.31 19.89 -22.93
N MET A 276 -4.64 19.82 -24.08
CA MET A 276 -5.29 19.66 -25.38
C MET A 276 -5.33 18.17 -25.73
N VAL A 277 -6.54 17.63 -25.93
CA VAL A 277 -6.75 16.22 -26.23
C VAL A 277 -7.08 16.01 -27.70
N TYR A 278 -6.45 14.99 -28.30
CA TYR A 278 -6.70 14.59 -29.69
C TYR A 278 -7.79 13.50 -29.71
N THR A 279 -8.95 13.86 -30.25
CA THR A 279 -10.13 12.99 -30.33
C THR A 279 -10.41 12.54 -31.76
N PRO A 280 -11.07 11.39 -31.99
CA PRO A 280 -11.35 10.89 -33.33
C PRO A 280 -12.37 11.73 -34.10
N ASP A 281 -13.30 12.38 -33.40
CA ASP A 281 -14.46 13.05 -34.00
C ASP A 281 -14.30 14.58 -34.06
N LYS A 282 -13.61 15.19 -33.08
CA LYS A 282 -13.50 16.66 -32.97
C LYS A 282 -12.08 17.17 -33.23
N GLY A 283 -11.12 16.28 -33.49
CA GLY A 283 -9.72 16.67 -33.61
C GLY A 283 -9.10 17.07 -32.26
N ILE A 284 -8.27 18.11 -32.22
CA ILE A 284 -7.61 18.60 -31.01
C ILE A 284 -8.49 19.64 -30.32
N ILE A 285 -8.94 19.34 -29.12
CA ILE A 285 -9.81 20.20 -28.31
C ILE A 285 -9.30 20.32 -26.87
N PRO A 286 -9.68 21.37 -26.11
CA PRO A 286 -9.40 21.42 -24.68
C PRO A 286 -10.07 20.26 -23.92
N ILE A 287 -9.38 19.70 -22.92
CA ILE A 287 -9.93 18.61 -22.09
C ILE A 287 -11.21 19.01 -21.35
N THR A 288 -11.42 20.29 -21.11
CA THR A 288 -12.64 20.86 -20.51
C THR A 288 -13.91 20.65 -21.35
N GLU A 289 -13.76 20.35 -22.65
CA GLU A 289 -14.87 19.99 -23.54
C GLU A 289 -15.21 18.47 -23.52
N GLU A 290 -14.36 17.65 -22.91
CA GLU A 290 -14.55 16.21 -22.78
C GLU A 290 -15.28 15.87 -21.47
N LYS A 291 -16.60 16.12 -21.43
CA LYS A 291 -17.42 16.00 -20.21
C LYS A 291 -17.57 14.58 -19.67
N HIS A 292 -17.16 13.54 -20.40
CA HIS A 292 -17.12 12.17 -19.88
C HIS A 292 -15.89 11.94 -18.96
N LYS A 293 -14.86 12.78 -19.03
CA LYS A 293 -13.71 12.77 -18.13
C LYS A 293 -13.99 13.67 -16.94
N TYR A 294 -13.95 13.15 -15.74
CA TYR A 294 -14.31 13.97 -14.58
C TYR A 294 -13.23 14.99 -14.21
N GLY A 295 -11.94 14.69 -14.42
CA GLY A 295 -10.83 15.60 -14.12
C GLY A 295 -10.30 16.33 -15.33
N ALA A 296 -10.17 17.66 -15.26
CA ALA A 296 -9.44 18.45 -16.24
C ALA A 296 -7.95 18.43 -15.93
N MET A 297 -7.24 17.52 -16.61
CA MET A 297 -5.80 17.39 -16.50
C MET A 297 -5.05 18.56 -17.13
N ILE A 298 -3.89 18.85 -16.60
CA ILE A 298 -3.00 19.92 -17.01
C ILE A 298 -1.92 19.37 -17.94
N ASN A 299 -1.45 20.21 -18.86
CA ASN A 299 -0.29 19.85 -19.68
C ASN A 299 0.99 19.82 -18.82
N PRO A 300 1.64 18.64 -18.63
CA PRO A 300 2.82 18.51 -17.79
C PRO A 300 4.06 19.26 -18.25
N VAL A 301 4.08 19.80 -19.48
CA VAL A 301 5.20 20.60 -19.99
C VAL A 301 4.94 22.10 -19.93
N ASN A 302 3.81 22.54 -19.38
CA ASN A 302 3.53 23.95 -19.12
C ASN A 302 4.41 24.44 -17.96
N GLU A 303 5.35 25.33 -18.24
CA GLU A 303 6.34 25.78 -17.26
C GLU A 303 5.75 26.68 -16.16
N GLU A 304 4.77 27.50 -16.52
CA GLU A 304 4.06 28.34 -15.57
C GLU A 304 3.33 27.47 -14.53
N TYR A 305 2.58 26.48 -14.99
CA TYR A 305 1.92 25.55 -14.09
C TYR A 305 2.90 24.72 -13.27
N ARG A 306 4.02 24.25 -13.86
CA ARG A 306 5.06 23.53 -13.09
C ARG A 306 5.62 24.38 -11.96
N THR A 307 5.84 25.66 -12.22
CA THR A 307 6.29 26.62 -11.19
C THR A 307 5.24 26.78 -10.10
N HIS A 308 3.98 26.95 -10.48
CA HIS A 308 2.86 27.05 -9.57
C HIS A 308 2.76 25.83 -8.64
N ILE A 309 2.71 24.63 -9.20
CA ILE A 309 2.54 23.41 -8.38
C ILE A 309 3.77 23.12 -7.50
N LEU A 310 4.98 23.43 -7.96
CA LEU A 310 6.18 23.32 -7.13
C LEU A 310 6.13 24.27 -5.92
N ASN A 311 5.62 25.49 -6.11
CA ASN A 311 5.41 26.43 -5.01
C ASN A 311 4.37 25.91 -4.00
N VAL A 312 3.28 25.31 -4.47
CA VAL A 312 2.30 24.67 -3.59
C VAL A 312 2.92 23.52 -2.78
N LEU A 313 3.71 22.64 -3.42
CA LEU A 313 4.39 21.54 -2.72
C LEU A 313 5.37 22.06 -1.63
N LYS A 314 6.16 23.07 -1.97
CA LYS A 314 7.09 23.73 -1.01
C LYS A 314 6.34 24.42 0.13
N GLU A 315 5.25 25.10 -0.20
CA GLU A 315 4.41 25.77 0.79
C GLU A 315 3.92 24.78 1.86
N VAL A 316 3.38 23.64 1.44
CA VAL A 316 2.87 22.62 2.38
C VAL A 316 3.94 22.20 3.38
N VAL A 317 5.12 21.82 2.90
CA VAL A 317 6.18 21.28 3.78
C VAL A 317 6.90 22.36 4.60
N THR A 318 6.76 23.63 4.22
CA THR A 318 7.31 24.77 4.98
C THR A 318 6.32 25.26 6.02
N LYS A 319 5.05 25.35 5.66
CA LYS A 319 3.96 25.82 6.53
C LYS A 319 3.59 24.79 7.59
N TYR A 320 3.73 23.51 7.25
CA TYR A 320 3.49 22.39 8.16
C TYR A 320 4.77 21.56 8.34
N PRO A 321 5.75 22.07 9.10
CA PRO A 321 7.07 21.43 9.20
C PRO A 321 7.05 20.06 9.89
N ASP A 322 5.98 19.75 10.61
CA ASP A 322 5.80 18.47 11.31
C ASP A 322 5.05 17.43 10.46
N ILE A 323 4.71 17.74 9.20
CA ILE A 323 4.11 16.75 8.30
C ILE A 323 5.10 15.62 8.01
N ASP A 324 4.62 14.37 8.00
CA ASP A 324 5.48 13.21 7.80
C ASP A 324 5.80 12.94 6.34
N GLY A 325 4.89 13.29 5.42
CA GLY A 325 5.13 13.06 3.99
C GLY A 325 4.19 13.77 3.05
N LEU A 326 4.56 13.73 1.77
CA LEU A 326 3.71 14.06 0.64
C LEU A 326 3.42 12.79 -0.18
N MET A 327 2.17 12.61 -0.58
CA MET A 327 1.72 11.58 -1.51
C MET A 327 1.19 12.25 -2.77
N LEU A 328 2.00 12.27 -3.83
CA LEU A 328 1.64 12.91 -5.10
C LEU A 328 0.71 11.99 -5.91
N ASP A 329 -0.47 12.48 -6.23
CA ASP A 329 -1.41 11.81 -7.13
C ASP A 329 -1.47 12.53 -8.48
N ARG A 330 -1.90 11.82 -9.51
CA ARG A 330 -2.04 12.34 -10.90
C ARG A 330 -0.81 13.05 -11.44
N VAL A 331 0.41 12.53 -11.11
CA VAL A 331 1.65 13.00 -11.73
C VAL A 331 1.78 12.33 -13.11
N ARG A 332 0.88 12.67 -14.00
CA ARG A 332 0.70 12.00 -15.30
C ARG A 332 -0.03 12.86 -16.31
N TYR A 333 0.04 12.46 -17.58
CA TYR A 333 -0.88 12.93 -18.61
C TYR A 333 -2.28 12.31 -18.42
N ASP A 334 -3.29 12.86 -19.12
CA ASP A 334 -4.64 12.32 -19.07
C ASP A 334 -4.74 10.89 -19.64
N GLY A 335 -4.11 10.65 -20.78
CA GLY A 335 -4.09 9.39 -21.47
C GLY A 335 -3.22 9.47 -22.71
N ILE A 336 -3.36 8.50 -23.60
CA ILE A 336 -2.64 8.53 -24.88
C ILE A 336 -3.06 9.72 -25.76
N THR A 337 -4.25 10.24 -25.54
CA THR A 337 -4.85 11.37 -26.25
C THR A 337 -4.28 12.74 -25.85
N ALA A 338 -3.48 12.85 -24.80
CA ALA A 338 -2.92 14.11 -24.29
C ALA A 338 -1.38 14.07 -24.20
N ASP A 339 -0.66 15.20 -24.28
CA ASP A 339 -1.13 16.51 -24.66
C ASP A 339 -0.73 16.84 -26.10
N PHE A 340 -1.65 17.33 -26.89
CA PHE A 340 -1.44 17.69 -28.30
C PHE A 340 -1.50 19.20 -28.55
N SER A 341 -1.13 20.01 -27.56
CA SER A 341 -1.02 21.48 -27.75
C SER A 341 0.13 21.87 -28.66
N PRO A 342 0.10 23.10 -29.20
CA PRO A 342 1.24 23.68 -29.93
C PRO A 342 2.53 23.67 -29.08
N LEU A 343 2.43 23.93 -27.78
CA LEU A 343 3.56 23.87 -26.84
C LEU A 343 4.19 22.46 -26.77
N SER A 344 3.38 21.43 -26.69
CA SER A 344 3.86 20.03 -26.66
C SER A 344 4.52 19.65 -27.98
N ARG A 345 3.97 20.09 -29.12
CA ARG A 345 4.61 19.93 -30.42
C ARG A 345 5.99 20.59 -30.48
N GLU A 346 6.08 21.87 -30.11
CA GLU A 346 7.33 22.62 -30.09
C GLU A 346 8.41 21.95 -29.25
N LYS A 347 8.08 21.59 -28.02
CA LYS A 347 9.01 20.93 -27.07
C LYS A 347 9.43 19.55 -27.56
N PHE A 348 8.54 18.78 -28.18
CA PHE A 348 8.88 17.49 -28.77
C PHE A 348 9.80 17.64 -30.01
N GLU A 349 9.53 18.60 -30.88
CA GLU A 349 10.39 18.93 -32.03
C GLU A 349 11.80 19.33 -31.54
N ALA A 350 11.88 20.13 -30.48
CA ALA A 350 13.16 20.50 -29.85
C ALA A 350 13.88 19.28 -29.27
N TYR A 351 13.16 18.39 -28.61
CA TYR A 351 13.71 17.15 -28.06
C TYR A 351 14.28 16.20 -29.11
N THR A 352 13.61 16.08 -30.26
CA THR A 352 14.04 15.18 -31.33
C THR A 352 15.04 15.84 -32.29
N GLY A 353 15.15 17.17 -32.30
CA GLY A 353 15.87 17.94 -33.29
C GLY A 353 15.23 17.89 -34.69
N LYS A 354 13.97 17.46 -34.80
CA LYS A 354 13.27 17.25 -36.08
C LYS A 354 11.91 17.93 -36.07
N LYS A 355 11.55 18.57 -37.19
CA LYS A 355 10.21 19.10 -37.38
C LYS A 355 9.23 18.02 -37.80
N LEU A 356 8.03 18.06 -37.24
CA LEU A 356 6.92 17.20 -37.64
C LEU A 356 6.27 17.74 -38.89
N SER A 357 6.17 16.91 -39.91
CA SER A 357 5.55 17.31 -41.21
C SER A 357 4.03 17.32 -41.11
N LYS A 358 3.46 16.41 -40.34
CA LYS A 358 2.02 16.31 -40.04
C LYS A 358 1.81 16.10 -38.57
N PHE A 359 1.08 16.98 -37.91
CA PHE A 359 0.77 16.87 -36.49
C PHE A 359 -0.75 16.97 -36.31
N PRO A 360 -1.38 16.01 -35.65
CA PRO A 360 -0.81 14.95 -34.80
C PRO A 360 -0.45 13.64 -35.51
N GLU A 361 -0.69 13.48 -36.82
CA GLU A 361 -0.64 12.19 -37.54
C GLU A 361 0.74 11.54 -37.55
N ASP A 362 1.82 12.31 -37.49
CA ASP A 362 3.19 11.78 -37.34
C ASP A 362 3.38 11.03 -36.01
N ILE A 363 2.51 11.30 -35.01
CA ILE A 363 2.47 10.61 -33.71
C ILE A 363 1.54 9.42 -33.79
N PHE A 364 0.23 9.64 -34.05
CA PHE A 364 -0.72 8.57 -34.34
C PHE A 364 -1.95 9.11 -35.07
N THR A 365 -2.70 8.19 -35.69
CA THR A 365 -4.02 8.44 -36.24
C THR A 365 -5.05 7.53 -35.58
N TRP A 366 -6.33 7.86 -35.75
CA TRP A 366 -7.41 7.02 -35.24
C TRP A 366 -7.81 5.97 -36.28
N LYS A 367 -8.00 4.71 -35.81
CA LYS A 367 -8.53 3.59 -36.59
C LYS A 367 -9.61 2.87 -35.78
N LYS A 368 -10.68 2.44 -36.46
CA LYS A 368 -11.67 1.56 -35.81
C LYS A 368 -11.13 0.13 -35.75
N ASN A 369 -11.24 -0.49 -34.57
CA ASN A 369 -10.96 -1.91 -34.38
C ASN A 369 -12.16 -2.78 -34.83
N ALA A 370 -12.08 -4.10 -34.65
CA ALA A 370 -13.14 -5.04 -35.02
C ALA A 370 -14.46 -4.79 -34.29
N ASP A 371 -14.42 -4.22 -33.08
CA ASP A 371 -15.60 -3.88 -32.28
C ASP A 371 -16.16 -2.50 -32.60
N GLY A 372 -15.62 -1.81 -33.61
CA GLY A 372 -16.02 -0.46 -34.00
C GLY A 372 -15.51 0.67 -33.11
N LYS A 373 -14.67 0.37 -32.12
CA LYS A 373 -14.05 1.35 -31.23
C LYS A 373 -12.84 2.00 -31.88
N TYR A 374 -12.67 3.31 -31.69
CA TYR A 374 -11.46 4.00 -32.12
C TYR A 374 -10.27 3.63 -31.24
N VAL A 375 -9.17 3.27 -31.90
CA VAL A 375 -7.88 2.95 -31.26
C VAL A 375 -6.77 3.73 -31.97
N PRO A 376 -5.69 4.12 -31.26
CA PRO A 376 -4.54 4.74 -31.87
C PRO A 376 -3.86 3.81 -32.87
N GLN A 377 -3.62 4.32 -34.08
CA GLN A 377 -2.75 3.69 -35.09
C GLN A 377 -1.40 4.41 -35.06
N PRO A 378 -0.32 3.81 -34.52
CA PRO A 378 0.97 4.45 -34.36
C PRO A 378 1.52 5.07 -35.65
N GLY A 379 2.00 6.30 -35.56
CA GLY A 379 2.78 6.98 -36.57
C GLY A 379 4.28 6.76 -36.36
N ARG A 380 5.10 7.36 -37.26
CA ARG A 380 6.57 7.12 -37.24
C ARG A 380 7.29 7.61 -35.97
N TYR A 381 6.72 8.57 -35.25
CA TYR A 381 7.30 9.12 -34.03
C TYR A 381 6.62 8.61 -32.75
N PHE A 382 5.67 7.68 -32.85
CA PHE A 382 4.89 7.23 -31.69
C PHE A 382 5.76 6.70 -30.53
N PRO A 383 6.72 5.76 -30.71
CA PRO A 383 7.55 5.31 -29.61
C PRO A 383 8.41 6.44 -29.00
N LYS A 384 8.88 7.37 -29.82
CA LYS A 384 9.68 8.51 -29.34
C LYS A 384 8.84 9.56 -28.61
N TRP A 385 7.55 9.68 -28.97
CA TRP A 385 6.58 10.50 -28.25
C TRP A 385 6.30 9.92 -26.86
N LEU A 386 6.13 8.61 -26.74
CA LEU A 386 5.96 7.93 -25.44
C LEU A 386 7.17 8.16 -24.55
N GLU A 387 8.36 7.98 -25.08
CA GLU A 387 9.63 8.21 -24.37
C GLU A 387 9.73 9.67 -23.86
N TRP A 388 9.45 10.65 -24.73
CA TRP A 388 9.51 12.07 -24.39
C TRP A 388 8.50 12.44 -23.29
N ARG A 389 7.27 11.93 -23.36
CA ARG A 389 6.26 12.17 -22.32
C ARG A 389 6.72 11.61 -20.98
N THR A 390 7.28 10.41 -20.98
CA THR A 390 7.80 9.76 -19.78
C THR A 390 8.98 10.52 -19.18
N LYS A 391 9.88 11.02 -20.04
CA LYS A 391 10.97 11.90 -19.60
C LYS A 391 10.45 13.14 -18.87
N ASN A 392 9.42 13.80 -19.38
CA ASN A 392 8.86 15.01 -18.78
C ASN A 392 8.30 14.74 -17.37
N ILE A 393 7.64 13.60 -17.16
CA ILE A 393 7.12 13.22 -15.85
C ILE A 393 8.27 12.88 -14.89
N THR A 394 9.27 12.13 -15.34
CA THR A 394 10.43 11.77 -14.51
C THR A 394 11.26 13.00 -14.13
N ASP A 395 11.47 13.93 -15.06
CA ASP A 395 12.17 15.19 -14.78
C ASP A 395 11.41 16.04 -13.74
N PHE A 396 10.09 16.08 -13.85
CA PHE A 396 9.27 16.76 -12.84
C PHE A 396 9.36 16.08 -11.47
N MET A 397 9.27 14.75 -11.40
CA MET A 397 9.41 14.01 -10.13
C MET A 397 10.77 14.26 -9.46
N ALA A 398 11.84 14.26 -10.26
CA ALA A 398 13.18 14.55 -9.74
C ALA A 398 13.29 15.98 -9.20
N LEU A 399 12.74 16.96 -9.92
CA LEU A 399 12.72 18.36 -9.51
C LEU A 399 11.86 18.57 -8.26
N ALA A 400 10.64 18.02 -8.24
CA ALA A 400 9.74 18.11 -7.10
C ALA A 400 10.37 17.51 -5.83
N ARG A 401 10.99 16.32 -5.94
CA ARG A 401 11.74 15.74 -4.82
C ARG A 401 12.84 16.66 -4.32
N LYS A 402 13.64 17.20 -5.23
CA LYS A 402 14.74 18.12 -4.89
C LYS A 402 14.23 19.34 -4.11
N GLU A 403 13.20 20.01 -4.62
CA GLU A 403 12.62 21.20 -4.01
C GLU A 403 11.97 20.90 -2.64
N VAL A 404 11.20 19.82 -2.55
CA VAL A 404 10.55 19.39 -1.30
C VAL A 404 11.60 19.03 -0.24
N LYS A 405 12.60 18.22 -0.60
CA LYS A 405 13.67 17.83 0.35
C LYS A 405 14.57 18.97 0.76
N ALA A 406 14.77 19.97 -0.10
CA ALA A 406 15.50 21.19 0.25
C ALA A 406 14.72 22.05 1.26
N ALA A 407 13.38 22.10 1.14
CA ALA A 407 12.51 22.83 2.05
C ALA A 407 12.31 22.10 3.39
N ASN A 408 12.13 20.77 3.35
CA ASN A 408 12.02 19.94 4.54
C ASN A 408 12.65 18.55 4.29
N PRO A 409 13.89 18.29 4.73
CA PRO A 409 14.60 17.04 4.46
C PRO A 409 13.98 15.80 5.13
N ARG A 410 13.18 15.98 6.19
CA ARG A 410 12.55 14.88 6.92
C ARG A 410 11.32 14.30 6.21
N VAL A 411 10.64 15.11 5.41
CA VAL A 411 9.37 14.73 4.75
C VAL A 411 9.58 13.55 3.80
N SER A 412 8.78 12.51 3.94
CA SER A 412 8.72 11.39 2.99
C SER A 412 8.14 11.87 1.66
N PHE A 413 8.83 11.57 0.54
CA PHE A 413 8.38 11.93 -0.80
C PHE A 413 7.80 10.69 -1.48
N GLY A 414 6.51 10.67 -1.70
CA GLY A 414 5.78 9.53 -2.23
C GLY A 414 4.89 9.86 -3.42
N THR A 415 4.43 8.81 -4.08
CA THR A 415 3.43 8.90 -5.15
C THR A 415 2.52 7.68 -5.18
N TYR A 416 1.34 7.86 -5.77
CA TYR A 416 0.42 6.80 -6.13
C TYR A 416 0.41 6.58 -7.64
N THR A 417 0.36 5.31 -8.08
CA THR A 417 0.04 4.91 -9.44
C THR A 417 -0.82 3.65 -9.43
N GLY A 418 -1.50 3.34 -10.55
CA GLY A 418 -2.06 2.01 -10.74
C GLY A 418 -0.95 0.96 -10.98
N ALA A 419 -1.25 -0.29 -10.66
CA ALA A 419 -0.29 -1.38 -10.78
C ALA A 419 -0.17 -1.97 -12.20
N TRP A 420 -1.01 -1.54 -13.14
CA TRP A 420 -1.06 -2.03 -14.53
C TRP A 420 0.01 -1.40 -15.42
N TYR A 421 1.27 -1.65 -15.09
CA TYR A 421 2.45 -1.12 -15.77
C TYR A 421 2.41 -1.26 -17.31
N PRO A 422 1.92 -2.38 -17.89
CA PRO A 422 1.94 -2.56 -19.34
C PRO A 422 1.23 -1.49 -20.15
N SER A 423 0.25 -0.77 -19.57
CA SER A 423 -0.49 0.32 -20.20
C SER A 423 -0.12 1.72 -19.67
N TYR A 424 0.73 1.83 -18.64
CA TYR A 424 1.07 3.12 -18.04
C TYR A 424 1.86 4.08 -18.96
N TYR A 425 2.42 3.56 -20.05
CA TYR A 425 2.96 4.40 -21.12
C TYR A 425 1.91 5.35 -21.71
N GLU A 426 0.63 4.99 -21.68
CA GLU A 426 -0.48 5.82 -22.19
C GLU A 426 -0.62 7.13 -21.42
N VAL A 427 -0.26 7.15 -20.14
CA VAL A 427 -0.25 8.35 -19.30
C VAL A 427 1.15 8.95 -19.12
N GLY A 428 2.14 8.49 -19.89
CA GLY A 428 3.51 9.03 -19.89
C GLY A 428 4.26 8.76 -18.57
N VAL A 429 4.06 7.61 -17.95
CA VAL A 429 4.66 7.27 -16.66
C VAL A 429 5.47 5.99 -16.74
N ASN A 430 6.70 6.03 -16.22
CA ASN A 430 7.53 4.87 -15.96
C ASN A 430 7.90 4.80 -14.47
N PHE A 431 7.06 4.14 -13.69
CA PHE A 431 7.32 3.97 -12.26
C PHE A 431 8.26 2.81 -11.91
N ALA A 432 8.79 2.11 -12.93
CA ALA A 432 9.75 1.03 -12.72
C ALA A 432 11.12 1.55 -12.24
N SER A 433 11.95 0.64 -11.76
CA SER A 433 13.36 0.90 -11.49
C SER A 433 14.14 1.20 -12.78
N LYS A 434 15.14 2.05 -12.72
CA LYS A 434 16.13 2.26 -13.81
C LYS A 434 16.91 0.99 -14.18
N ASN A 435 16.94 0.01 -13.28
CA ASN A 435 17.58 -1.29 -13.49
C ASN A 435 16.67 -2.31 -14.22
N TYR A 436 15.43 -1.93 -14.52
CA TYR A 436 14.52 -2.70 -15.34
C TYR A 436 14.51 -2.16 -16.77
N ASP A 437 14.58 -3.04 -17.75
CA ASP A 437 14.56 -2.68 -19.18
C ASP A 437 13.22 -3.07 -19.83
N PRO A 438 12.26 -2.13 -19.94
CA PRO A 438 10.96 -2.41 -20.53
C PRO A 438 11.02 -2.86 -22.00
N GLY A 439 12.07 -2.47 -22.74
CA GLY A 439 12.25 -2.87 -24.13
C GLY A 439 12.43 -4.39 -24.36
N LYS A 440 12.71 -5.13 -23.28
CA LYS A 440 12.76 -6.60 -23.34
C LYS A 440 11.39 -7.27 -23.29
N ASP A 441 10.43 -6.60 -22.69
CA ASP A 441 9.10 -7.15 -22.44
C ASP A 441 8.01 -6.49 -23.30
N PHE A 442 8.24 -5.24 -23.76
CA PHE A 442 7.25 -4.43 -24.44
C PHE A 442 7.80 -3.77 -25.71
N SER A 443 7.17 -4.03 -26.84
CA SER A 443 7.55 -3.49 -28.15
C SER A 443 7.34 -1.98 -28.33
N TRP A 444 6.53 -1.36 -27.48
CA TRP A 444 6.31 0.09 -27.51
C TRP A 444 7.46 0.87 -26.86
N ALA A 445 8.30 0.24 -26.04
CA ALA A 445 9.40 0.90 -25.34
C ALA A 445 10.63 1.04 -26.21
N THR A 446 11.18 2.26 -26.28
CA THR A 446 12.49 2.51 -26.92
C THR A 446 13.63 2.02 -26.02
N PRO A 447 14.86 1.84 -26.56
CA PRO A 447 16.03 1.48 -25.74
C PRO A 447 16.32 2.49 -24.62
N GLU A 448 16.01 3.77 -24.81
CA GLU A 448 16.22 4.84 -23.84
C GLU A 448 15.11 4.95 -22.79
N TYR A 449 13.93 4.33 -23.02
CA TYR A 449 12.77 4.40 -22.12
C TYR A 449 13.10 4.01 -20.65
N LYS A 450 13.98 3.04 -20.47
CA LYS A 450 14.45 2.60 -19.13
C LYS A 450 15.12 3.72 -18.32
N ASN A 451 15.74 4.71 -18.99
CA ASN A 451 16.44 5.80 -18.30
C ASN A 451 15.48 6.74 -17.56
N TYR A 452 14.19 6.63 -17.86
CA TYR A 452 13.13 7.45 -17.28
C TYR A 452 12.29 6.70 -16.23
N GLY A 453 12.79 5.56 -15.72
CA GLY A 453 12.24 4.95 -14.52
C GLY A 453 12.52 5.83 -13.29
N TYR A 454 11.57 5.93 -12.34
CA TYR A 454 11.72 6.80 -11.18
C TYR A 454 11.50 6.14 -9.81
N ALA A 455 11.43 4.81 -9.75
CA ALA A 455 11.24 4.11 -8.47
C ALA A 455 12.23 4.55 -7.37
N GLU A 456 13.48 4.80 -7.75
CA GLU A 456 14.54 5.22 -6.82
C GLU A 456 14.38 6.65 -6.28
N LEU A 457 13.46 7.43 -6.81
CA LEU A 457 13.15 8.77 -6.32
C LEU A 457 12.15 8.76 -5.15
N LEU A 458 11.57 7.60 -4.82
CA LEU A 458 10.45 7.51 -3.90
C LEU A 458 10.89 6.97 -2.54
N ASP A 459 10.47 7.66 -1.47
CA ASP A 459 10.59 7.18 -0.10
C ASP A 459 9.37 6.32 0.28
N LEU A 460 8.19 6.62 -0.29
CA LEU A 460 6.94 5.87 -0.13
C LEU A 460 6.25 5.73 -1.50
N TYR A 461 6.04 4.51 -1.95
CA TYR A 461 5.38 4.24 -3.22
C TYR A 461 4.13 3.38 -3.03
N ALA A 462 2.96 3.92 -3.36
CA ALA A 462 1.69 3.20 -3.32
C ALA A 462 1.21 2.84 -4.74
N THR A 463 0.71 1.62 -4.90
CA THR A 463 0.19 1.12 -6.19
C THR A 463 -1.25 0.66 -6.03
N GLY A 464 -2.10 0.88 -7.03
CA GLY A 464 -3.46 0.38 -7.04
C GLY A 464 -3.54 -1.04 -7.58
N ASN A 465 -3.56 -2.06 -6.71
CA ASN A 465 -3.89 -3.43 -7.05
C ASN A 465 -5.43 -3.59 -7.11
N TYR A 466 -6.08 -2.82 -7.98
CA TYR A 466 -7.52 -2.64 -8.04
C TYR A 466 -8.18 -3.77 -8.84
N TYR A 467 -8.12 -4.98 -8.29
CA TYR A 467 -8.62 -6.21 -8.92
C TYR A 467 -9.55 -6.97 -7.99
N THR A 468 -10.62 -7.52 -8.54
CA THR A 468 -11.54 -8.41 -7.81
C THR A 468 -11.08 -9.87 -7.79
N ASP A 469 -10.20 -10.27 -8.71
CA ASP A 469 -9.50 -11.56 -8.64
C ASP A 469 -8.28 -11.42 -7.74
N ILE A 470 -8.18 -12.24 -6.70
CA ILE A 470 -7.13 -12.13 -5.69
C ILE A 470 -5.91 -12.94 -6.09
N THR A 471 -6.11 -14.18 -6.57
CA THR A 471 -5.04 -15.11 -6.91
C THR A 471 -4.90 -15.31 -8.42
N ILE A 472 -3.71 -15.72 -8.86
CA ILE A 472 -3.47 -16.14 -10.25
C ILE A 472 -4.37 -17.32 -10.63
N ALA A 473 -4.71 -18.19 -9.68
CA ALA A 473 -5.59 -19.33 -9.92
C ALA A 473 -7.05 -18.89 -10.18
N GLU A 474 -7.54 -17.87 -9.46
CA GLU A 474 -8.85 -17.26 -9.74
C GLU A 474 -8.86 -16.61 -11.11
N TYR A 475 -7.88 -15.74 -11.39
CA TYR A 475 -7.78 -15.07 -12.69
C TYR A 475 -7.80 -16.04 -13.87
N LYS A 476 -7.07 -17.17 -13.78
CA LYS A 476 -7.07 -18.20 -14.83
C LYS A 476 -8.43 -18.86 -15.04
N LYS A 477 -9.29 -18.92 -14.02
CA LYS A 477 -10.66 -19.45 -14.14
C LYS A 477 -11.61 -18.43 -14.77
N THR A 478 -11.46 -17.16 -14.40
CA THR A 478 -12.31 -16.08 -14.91
C THR A 478 -11.88 -15.62 -16.29
N ASN A 479 -10.59 -15.70 -16.61
CA ASN A 479 -9.97 -15.27 -17.87
C ASN A 479 -10.46 -13.88 -18.34
N ARG A 480 -10.54 -12.92 -17.40
CA ARG A 480 -11.08 -11.59 -17.66
C ARG A 480 -10.11 -10.72 -18.44
N SER A 481 -10.66 -9.97 -19.40
CA SER A 481 -10.04 -8.74 -19.88
C SER A 481 -10.49 -7.58 -19.00
N ILE A 482 -9.57 -6.69 -18.62
CA ILE A 482 -9.84 -5.57 -17.73
C ILE A 482 -9.60 -4.26 -18.49
N TRP A 483 -10.53 -3.32 -18.33
CA TRP A 483 -10.38 -1.95 -18.75
C TRP A 483 -10.04 -1.12 -17.52
N ASN A 484 -8.92 -0.39 -17.59
CA ASN A 484 -8.53 0.55 -16.57
C ASN A 484 -8.61 1.98 -17.11
N GLU A 485 -8.52 2.95 -16.23
CA GLU A 485 -8.58 4.38 -16.56
C GLU A 485 -7.54 4.79 -17.62
N THR A 486 -6.42 4.07 -17.69
CA THR A 486 -5.32 4.36 -18.60
C THR A 486 -5.35 3.56 -19.90
N ASP A 487 -6.17 2.50 -19.97
CA ASP A 487 -6.14 1.59 -21.12
C ASP A 487 -6.98 2.11 -22.27
N SER A 488 -6.41 2.19 -23.47
CA SER A 488 -7.14 2.41 -24.71
C SER A 488 -7.81 1.14 -25.23
N GLN A 489 -7.39 -0.02 -24.74
CA GLN A 489 -7.92 -1.36 -25.08
C GLN A 489 -8.04 -2.23 -23.85
N ALA A 490 -8.94 -3.21 -23.88
CA ALA A 490 -9.02 -4.21 -22.82
C ALA A 490 -7.73 -5.04 -22.75
N GLN A 491 -7.19 -5.15 -21.56
CA GLN A 491 -5.94 -5.84 -21.28
C GLN A 491 -6.19 -7.13 -20.50
N SER A 492 -5.33 -8.13 -20.69
CA SER A 492 -5.38 -9.39 -19.96
C SER A 492 -3.97 -9.89 -19.68
N GLY A 493 -3.84 -10.67 -18.63
CA GLY A 493 -2.56 -11.24 -18.21
C GLY A 493 -2.58 -11.58 -16.72
N THR A 494 -1.70 -12.46 -16.28
CA THR A 494 -1.68 -12.90 -14.87
C THR A 494 -1.39 -11.77 -13.88
N TRP A 495 -0.88 -10.63 -14.34
CA TRP A 495 -0.72 -9.41 -13.53
C TRP A 495 -2.05 -8.67 -13.24
N TYR A 496 -3.15 -9.03 -13.89
CA TYR A 496 -4.48 -8.48 -13.61
C TYR A 496 -5.23 -9.24 -12.50
N CYS A 497 -4.50 -9.55 -11.44
CA CYS A 497 -5.01 -9.97 -10.14
C CYS A 497 -4.05 -9.51 -9.06
N VAL A 498 -4.47 -9.48 -7.81
CA VAL A 498 -3.67 -8.94 -6.69
C VAL A 498 -2.32 -9.67 -6.55
N GLU A 499 -2.34 -11.01 -6.51
CA GLU A 499 -1.13 -11.82 -6.41
C GLU A 499 -0.19 -11.62 -7.60
N GLY A 500 -0.72 -11.67 -8.81
CA GLY A 500 0.05 -11.53 -10.04
C GLY A 500 0.64 -10.13 -10.20
N SER A 501 -0.14 -9.11 -9.85
CA SER A 501 0.31 -7.71 -9.83
C SER A 501 1.47 -7.50 -8.86
N CYS A 502 1.37 -7.98 -7.62
CA CYS A 502 2.47 -7.89 -6.66
C CYS A 502 3.74 -8.60 -7.18
N ARG A 503 3.58 -9.77 -7.82
CA ARG A 503 4.70 -10.48 -8.43
C ARG A 503 5.35 -9.69 -9.57
N HIS A 504 4.54 -9.08 -10.43
CA HIS A 504 5.02 -8.24 -11.53
C HIS A 504 5.75 -7.00 -11.00
N LEU A 505 5.18 -6.32 -10.00
CA LEU A 505 5.80 -5.17 -9.35
C LEU A 505 7.17 -5.50 -8.73
N ARG A 506 7.31 -6.63 -8.03
CA ARG A 506 8.62 -7.09 -7.53
C ARG A 506 9.65 -7.23 -8.65
N HIS A 507 9.23 -7.71 -9.83
CA HIS A 507 10.10 -7.86 -10.99
C HIS A 507 10.57 -6.53 -11.56
N ILE A 508 9.67 -5.56 -11.75
CA ILE A 508 10.00 -4.28 -12.41
C ILE A 508 10.63 -3.26 -11.46
N LEU A 509 10.34 -3.33 -10.16
CA LEU A 509 10.88 -2.41 -9.16
C LEU A 509 12.28 -2.77 -8.66
N LYS A 510 12.80 -3.97 -8.97
CA LYS A 510 14.18 -4.40 -8.70
C LYS A 510 14.65 -4.15 -7.26
N GLY A 511 13.80 -4.46 -6.27
CA GLY A 511 14.10 -4.30 -4.85
C GLY A 511 13.60 -3.00 -4.22
N ASN A 512 13.13 -2.03 -5.00
CA ASN A 512 12.43 -0.89 -4.42
C ASN A 512 11.10 -1.34 -3.78
N LYS A 513 10.77 -0.79 -2.62
CA LYS A 513 9.55 -1.12 -1.85
C LYS A 513 8.30 -0.54 -2.52
N PHE A 514 7.17 -1.23 -2.32
CA PHE A 514 5.86 -0.74 -2.75
C PHE A 514 4.75 -1.16 -1.79
N ILE A 515 3.78 -0.29 -1.64
CA ILE A 515 2.57 -0.49 -0.83
C ILE A 515 1.44 -0.93 -1.76
N GLY A 516 0.88 -2.12 -1.54
CA GLY A 516 -0.24 -2.61 -2.34
C GLY A 516 -1.56 -1.94 -1.96
N GLY A 517 -2.19 -1.29 -2.90
CA GLY A 517 -3.43 -0.54 -2.69
C GLY A 517 -4.67 -1.33 -3.11
N ILE A 518 -5.78 -1.07 -2.44
CA ILE A 518 -7.10 -1.61 -2.76
C ILE A 518 -8.12 -0.50 -2.98
N LEU A 519 -9.06 -0.73 -3.89
CA LEU A 519 -10.23 0.12 -4.11
C LEU A 519 -11.45 -0.55 -3.49
N VAL A 520 -11.94 0.00 -2.39
CA VAL A 520 -12.96 -0.64 -1.53
C VAL A 520 -14.31 -0.82 -2.22
N ASP A 521 -14.71 0.10 -3.09
CA ASP A 521 -16.01 0.05 -3.77
C ASP A 521 -16.18 -1.19 -4.67
N GLN A 522 -15.08 -1.78 -5.15
CA GLN A 522 -15.10 -3.02 -5.94
C GLN A 522 -15.65 -4.23 -5.16
N PHE A 523 -15.75 -4.13 -3.82
CA PHE A 523 -16.15 -5.23 -2.94
C PHE A 523 -17.54 -5.04 -2.32
N TYR A 524 -18.32 -4.07 -2.76
CA TYR A 524 -19.66 -3.82 -2.23
C TYR A 524 -20.62 -5.01 -2.34
N ASP A 525 -20.51 -5.76 -3.45
CA ASP A 525 -21.34 -6.94 -3.68
C ASP A 525 -20.76 -8.23 -3.06
N ASN A 526 -19.51 -8.20 -2.62
CA ASN A 526 -18.83 -9.32 -1.98
C ASN A 526 -17.84 -8.85 -0.89
N PRO A 527 -18.36 -8.41 0.27
CA PRO A 527 -17.52 -7.87 1.34
C PRO A 527 -16.46 -8.84 1.89
N ALA A 528 -16.72 -10.15 1.87
CA ALA A 528 -15.76 -11.15 2.34
C ALA A 528 -14.45 -11.12 1.54
N LYS A 529 -14.51 -10.81 0.24
CA LYS A 529 -13.30 -10.64 -0.59
C LYS A 529 -12.46 -9.43 -0.20
N LEU A 530 -13.02 -8.43 0.48
CA LEU A 530 -12.25 -7.29 0.98
C LEU A 530 -11.20 -7.74 2.00
N SER A 531 -11.59 -8.57 2.98
CA SER A 531 -10.64 -9.09 3.98
C SER A 531 -9.55 -9.96 3.34
N GLU A 532 -9.90 -10.84 2.39
CA GLU A 532 -8.93 -11.67 1.67
C GLU A 532 -7.96 -10.80 0.82
N THR A 533 -8.45 -9.73 0.20
CA THR A 533 -7.64 -8.80 -0.60
C THR A 533 -6.67 -7.99 0.27
N ILE A 534 -7.11 -7.54 1.46
CA ILE A 534 -6.26 -6.89 2.45
C ILE A 534 -5.14 -7.84 2.89
N GLU A 535 -5.50 -9.06 3.28
CA GLU A 535 -4.54 -10.10 3.65
C GLU A 535 -3.51 -10.37 2.55
N MET A 536 -3.96 -10.53 1.29
CA MET A 536 -3.06 -10.80 0.15
C MET A 536 -2.09 -9.64 -0.08
N ASN A 537 -2.54 -8.38 -0.06
CA ASN A 537 -1.66 -7.22 -0.19
C ASN A 537 -0.63 -7.17 0.94
N LEU A 538 -1.03 -7.31 2.19
CA LEU A 538 -0.12 -7.33 3.35
C LEU A 538 0.91 -8.47 3.25
N ARG A 539 0.53 -9.61 2.71
CA ARG A 539 1.46 -10.75 2.52
C ARG A 539 2.43 -10.58 1.37
N ARG A 540 2.03 -9.92 0.26
CA ARG A 540 2.78 -9.90 -1.00
C ARG A 540 3.49 -8.58 -1.31
N SER A 541 3.12 -7.49 -0.65
CA SER A 541 3.75 -6.17 -0.78
C SER A 541 4.43 -5.74 0.53
N ASP A 542 5.00 -4.54 0.55
CA ASP A 542 5.68 -3.99 1.73
C ASP A 542 4.73 -3.21 2.65
N GLY A 543 3.44 -3.22 2.36
CA GLY A 543 2.39 -2.58 3.15
C GLY A 543 1.05 -2.61 2.46
N LEU A 544 0.09 -1.88 3.02
CA LEU A 544 -1.28 -1.78 2.53
C LEU A 544 -1.68 -0.32 2.36
N MET A 545 -2.37 0.02 1.27
CA MET A 545 -3.12 1.26 1.14
C MET A 545 -4.60 0.93 0.90
N VAL A 546 -5.50 1.59 1.62
CA VAL A 546 -6.95 1.45 1.47
C VAL A 546 -7.52 2.74 0.90
N PHE A 547 -8.04 2.70 -0.32
CA PHE A 547 -8.73 3.78 -0.99
C PHE A 547 -10.23 3.45 -1.06
N ASP A 548 -11.12 4.16 -0.39
CA ASP A 548 -10.83 5.12 0.64
C ASP A 548 -11.83 4.95 1.81
N ILE A 549 -11.67 5.75 2.85
CA ILE A 549 -12.48 5.65 4.07
C ILE A 549 -13.99 5.85 3.84
N VAL A 550 -14.40 6.66 2.84
CA VAL A 550 -15.83 6.90 2.55
C VAL A 550 -16.55 5.61 2.17
N HIS A 551 -15.89 4.72 1.44
CA HIS A 551 -16.46 3.45 1.00
C HIS A 551 -16.67 2.49 2.18
N ILE A 552 -15.72 2.48 3.13
CA ILE A 552 -15.85 1.68 4.36
C ILE A 552 -17.01 2.20 5.21
N ILE A 553 -17.11 3.53 5.38
CA ILE A 553 -18.16 4.16 6.18
C ILE A 553 -19.54 3.92 5.55
N SER A 554 -19.69 4.18 4.25
CA SER A 554 -20.98 4.13 3.55
C SER A 554 -21.61 2.74 3.54
N LYS A 555 -20.79 1.68 3.56
CA LYS A 555 -21.21 0.27 3.54
C LYS A 555 -20.95 -0.46 4.86
N ASN A 556 -20.44 0.25 5.87
CA ASN A 556 -20.10 -0.30 7.19
C ASN A 556 -19.18 -1.53 7.12
N LEU A 557 -18.12 -1.46 6.31
CA LEU A 557 -17.17 -2.56 6.05
C LEU A 557 -16.04 -2.66 7.09
N TRP A 558 -16.22 -2.12 8.27
CA TRP A 558 -15.20 -2.08 9.32
C TRP A 558 -14.77 -3.46 9.80
N LYS A 559 -15.71 -4.41 9.84
CA LYS A 559 -15.44 -5.79 10.27
C LYS A 559 -14.52 -6.50 9.26
N GLU A 560 -14.78 -6.36 7.98
CA GLU A 560 -14.00 -6.97 6.90
C GLU A 560 -12.58 -6.38 6.86
N VAL A 561 -12.45 -5.07 7.12
CA VAL A 561 -11.14 -4.41 7.26
C VAL A 561 -10.40 -4.99 8.46
N GLU A 562 -11.04 -5.11 9.63
CA GLU A 562 -10.44 -5.68 10.84
C GLU A 562 -9.96 -7.11 10.62
N GLU A 563 -10.80 -7.95 10.02
CA GLU A 563 -10.45 -9.35 9.71
C GLU A 563 -9.25 -9.43 8.76
N GLY A 564 -9.23 -8.63 7.69
CA GLY A 564 -8.13 -8.58 6.75
C GLY A 564 -6.82 -8.11 7.39
N MET A 565 -6.88 -7.11 8.25
CA MET A 565 -5.72 -6.59 8.99
C MET A 565 -5.16 -7.63 9.98
N LYS A 566 -6.02 -8.33 10.72
CA LYS A 566 -5.63 -9.44 11.62
C LYS A 566 -4.96 -10.56 10.83
N ASN A 567 -5.58 -11.04 9.79
CA ASN A 567 -5.08 -12.14 8.97
C ASN A 567 -3.75 -11.77 8.27
N GLY A 568 -3.62 -10.51 7.85
CA GLY A 568 -2.40 -9.98 7.26
C GLY A 568 -1.28 -9.68 8.25
N GLY A 569 -1.57 -9.68 9.56
CA GLY A 569 -0.58 -9.48 10.62
C GLY A 569 -0.28 -8.02 10.96
N SER A 570 -1.20 -7.12 10.67
CA SER A 570 -1.05 -5.70 10.98
C SER A 570 -1.87 -5.25 12.21
N LEU A 571 -2.73 -6.11 12.73
CA LEU A 571 -3.53 -5.85 13.92
C LEU A 571 -3.18 -6.84 15.05
#